data_73c7265321cafa6b43162ef3a067dc9a
#
_entry.id   73c7265321cafa6b43162ef3a067dc9a
#
_cell.length_a   1.000
_cell.length_b   1.000
_cell.length_c   1.000
_cell.angle_alpha   90.00
_cell.angle_beta   90.00
_cell.angle_gamma   90.00
#
_symmetry.space_group_name_H-M   'P 1'
#
loop_
_entity.id
_entity.type
_entity.pdbx_description
1 polymer ?
#
loop_
_entity_poly.entity_id
_entity_poly.type
_entity_poly.pdbx_seq_one_letter_code
_entity_poly.pdbx_strand_id
1 'polypeptide(L)'
;TTAYYLTKKGFNVVIIDKNNIGEKASGYTTAKITSQHGLIYNYLIESFGIDFAKKYFNANQDAINNIKSIIDTENIDCDFEYQDNFVYTNDLTELPKIEKEVSAVNSLNFNAQFVSNINLPVKNLGAIKFPNQAQFHPRKYMLGLAKCILKNNGKIFINTTATNIKQDGNSYITYTNKNKILSKYVVLASHYPFINIPGFYFTKMYQDTSYVIGVKTNSKLFNGMYINAESPTFSFRTAQYNNDKILLFGGVGHKTGQGANMQSTYDILEKKIKKIYPNSQILYRWNTRDCITLDKVAYIGPFSNLMPNIFIGTGFNKWGMTTSNVAANIICDLIDDNKNEYEDIFSSTRMSPIKNRWEMKNILKESSYSLLINKLKIAPDKLNEIKNNSGGIININGTKIGIYKDINGKIYAVKPMCTHLGCLLSWNDLDKTWDCPCHGSKFNYDGKNLYDPAFKNLEIFNINS
;
A
#
# COMPACT_ATOMS: atom_id res chain seq x y z
N THR A 1 -5.37 2.22 -14.26
CA THR A 1 -6.78 2.01 -14.64
C THR A 1 -7.45 3.31 -15.04
N THR A 2 -7.39 4.41 -14.25
CA THR A 2 -7.98 5.72 -14.59
C THR A 2 -7.55 6.21 -15.96
N ALA A 3 -6.26 6.19 -16.26
CA ALA A 3 -5.74 6.58 -17.57
C ALA A 3 -6.28 5.71 -18.73
N TYR A 4 -6.48 4.40 -18.50
CA TYR A 4 -7.09 3.52 -19.48
C TYR A 4 -8.50 3.96 -19.81
N TYR A 5 -9.35 4.20 -18.82
CA TYR A 5 -10.73 4.65 -19.06
C TYR A 5 -10.77 6.03 -19.73
N LEU A 6 -9.95 6.98 -19.28
CA LEU A 6 -9.92 8.32 -19.88
C LEU A 6 -9.44 8.30 -21.34
N THR A 7 -8.43 7.50 -21.69
CA THR A 7 -8.01 7.37 -23.10
C THR A 7 -9.06 6.70 -23.96
N LYS A 8 -9.83 5.73 -23.43
CA LYS A 8 -10.96 5.13 -24.13
C LYS A 8 -12.11 6.12 -24.39
N LYS A 9 -12.28 7.10 -23.50
CA LYS A 9 -13.23 8.22 -23.67
C LYS A 9 -12.68 9.36 -24.56
N GLY A 10 -11.47 9.22 -25.12
CA GLY A 10 -10.89 10.21 -26.02
C GLY A 10 -10.14 11.37 -25.34
N PHE A 11 -9.91 11.30 -24.03
CA PHE A 11 -9.10 12.30 -23.34
C PHE A 11 -7.62 12.17 -23.73
N ASN A 12 -6.94 13.32 -23.84
CA ASN A 12 -5.48 13.36 -24.02
C ASN A 12 -4.79 13.15 -22.66
N VAL A 13 -4.24 11.97 -22.44
CA VAL A 13 -3.72 11.53 -21.14
C VAL A 13 -2.20 11.41 -21.15
N VAL A 14 -1.58 11.94 -20.09
CA VAL A 14 -0.15 11.76 -19.81
C VAL A 14 0.00 11.08 -18.45
N ILE A 15 0.72 9.96 -18.40
CA ILE A 15 1.15 9.31 -17.15
C ILE A 15 2.62 9.62 -16.91
N ILE A 16 2.95 9.97 -15.68
CA ILE A 16 4.32 10.04 -15.20
C ILE A 16 4.50 9.08 -14.03
N ASP A 17 5.59 8.34 -14.02
CA ASP A 17 5.96 7.44 -12.93
C ASP A 17 7.41 7.68 -12.51
N LYS A 18 7.67 7.76 -11.22
CA LYS A 18 9.00 7.91 -10.63
C LYS A 18 9.92 6.73 -10.97
N ASN A 19 9.33 5.55 -11.14
CA ASN A 19 10.00 4.28 -11.40
C ASN A 19 9.55 3.72 -12.77
N ASN A 20 9.69 2.41 -12.95
CA ASN A 20 9.10 1.69 -14.09
C ASN A 20 7.66 1.26 -13.79
N ILE A 21 6.91 0.95 -14.84
CA ILE A 21 5.54 0.46 -14.73
C ILE A 21 5.51 -0.83 -13.91
N GLY A 22 4.61 -0.86 -12.93
CA GLY A 22 4.40 -2.05 -12.11
C GLY A 22 5.52 -2.33 -11.11
N GLU A 23 6.24 -1.32 -10.68
CA GLU A 23 7.14 -1.39 -9.53
C GLU A 23 6.46 -0.93 -8.24
N LYS A 24 7.13 -1.13 -7.11
CA LYS A 24 6.66 -0.78 -5.75
C LYS A 24 5.33 -1.45 -5.37
N ALA A 25 4.47 -0.79 -4.60
CA ALA A 25 3.26 -1.38 -4.04
C ALA A 25 2.39 -2.11 -5.05
N SER A 26 2.22 -1.56 -6.25
CA SER A 26 1.37 -2.15 -7.29
C SER A 26 1.92 -3.46 -7.86
N GLY A 27 3.24 -3.58 -8.03
CA GLY A 27 3.87 -4.80 -8.54
C GLY A 27 4.27 -5.80 -7.47
N TYR A 28 4.45 -5.35 -6.23
CA TYR A 28 4.87 -6.18 -5.09
C TYR A 28 3.71 -6.70 -4.26
N THR A 29 2.46 -6.43 -4.69
CA THR A 29 1.26 -6.96 -4.07
C THR A 29 1.11 -8.46 -4.32
N THR A 30 0.45 -9.18 -3.42
CA THR A 30 0.00 -10.55 -3.68
C THR A 30 -1.19 -10.60 -4.65
N ALA A 31 -1.78 -9.45 -5.02
CA ALA A 31 -2.80 -9.27 -6.04
C ALA A 31 -4.02 -10.20 -5.91
N LYS A 32 -4.61 -10.20 -4.72
CA LYS A 32 -5.97 -10.71 -4.52
C LYS A 32 -6.96 -9.67 -5.08
N ILE A 33 -7.89 -10.13 -5.89
CA ILE A 33 -8.98 -9.33 -6.45
C ILE A 33 -10.25 -9.76 -5.73
N THR A 34 -10.62 -9.05 -4.70
CA THR A 34 -11.69 -9.46 -3.80
C THR A 34 -12.41 -8.27 -3.19
N SER A 35 -13.69 -8.42 -2.91
CA SER A 35 -14.46 -7.51 -2.07
C SER A 35 -14.37 -7.86 -0.58
N GLN A 36 -13.80 -9.01 -0.23
CA GLN A 36 -13.54 -9.42 1.15
C GLN A 36 -12.27 -8.75 1.67
N HIS A 37 -12.39 -7.60 2.30
CA HIS A 37 -11.29 -6.82 2.83
C HIS A 37 -11.03 -7.11 4.32
N GLY A 38 -10.77 -8.37 4.65
CA GLY A 38 -10.72 -8.87 6.03
C GLY A 38 -12.12 -9.04 6.62
N LEU A 39 -12.27 -8.73 7.90
CA LEU A 39 -13.57 -8.68 8.60
C LEU A 39 -13.99 -7.21 8.71
N ILE A 40 -14.47 -6.63 7.59
CA ILE A 40 -14.75 -5.20 7.51
C ILE A 40 -16.25 -4.85 7.57
N TYR A 41 -17.13 -5.74 7.10
CA TYR A 41 -18.53 -5.37 6.87
C TYR A 41 -19.31 -5.14 8.16
N ASN A 42 -19.08 -5.97 9.19
CA ASN A 42 -19.67 -5.70 10.49
C ASN A 42 -19.23 -4.31 11.04
N TYR A 43 -17.94 -3.98 10.87
CA TYR A 43 -17.42 -2.67 11.27
C TYR A 43 -18.07 -1.53 10.46
N LEU A 44 -18.25 -1.69 9.15
CA LEU A 44 -18.86 -0.67 8.30
C LEU A 44 -20.32 -0.43 8.66
N ILE A 45 -21.08 -1.49 8.92
CA ILE A 45 -22.48 -1.39 9.34
C ILE A 45 -22.58 -0.67 10.70
N GLU A 46 -21.77 -1.05 11.67
CA GLU A 46 -21.77 -0.43 13.01
C GLU A 46 -21.29 1.04 13.01
N SER A 47 -20.40 1.40 12.08
CA SER A 47 -19.75 2.72 12.06
C SER A 47 -20.43 3.73 11.12
N PHE A 48 -21.03 3.25 10.03
CA PHE A 48 -21.56 4.10 8.95
C PHE A 48 -22.99 3.74 8.52
N GLY A 49 -23.52 2.60 8.98
CA GLY A 49 -24.84 2.10 8.59
C GLY A 49 -24.80 1.13 7.42
N ILE A 50 -25.93 0.41 7.24
CA ILE A 50 -26.06 -0.69 6.27
C ILE A 50 -25.94 -0.22 4.82
N ASP A 51 -26.51 0.94 4.48
CA ASP A 51 -26.49 1.48 3.11
C ASP A 51 -25.06 1.82 2.67
N PHE A 52 -24.25 2.37 3.57
CA PHE A 52 -22.83 2.62 3.33
C PHE A 52 -22.08 1.31 3.07
N ALA A 53 -22.27 0.30 3.92
CA ALA A 53 -21.65 -1.00 3.78
C ALA A 53 -22.06 -1.69 2.46
N LYS A 54 -23.32 -1.56 2.06
CA LYS A 54 -23.83 -2.10 0.81
C LYS A 54 -23.19 -1.42 -0.41
N LYS A 55 -23.10 -0.09 -0.44
CA LYS A 55 -22.37 0.64 -1.48
C LYS A 55 -20.90 0.24 -1.56
N TYR A 56 -20.22 0.11 -0.41
CA TYR A 56 -18.83 -0.33 -0.35
C TYR A 56 -18.65 -1.73 -0.94
N PHE A 57 -19.55 -2.65 -0.57
CA PHE A 57 -19.56 -4.01 -1.10
C PHE A 57 -19.77 -4.01 -2.61
N ASN A 58 -20.83 -3.36 -3.12
CA ASN A 58 -21.17 -3.32 -4.55
C ASN A 58 -20.04 -2.71 -5.37
N ALA A 59 -19.47 -1.57 -4.94
CA ALA A 59 -18.35 -0.94 -5.62
C ALA A 59 -17.16 -1.89 -5.83
N ASN A 60 -16.83 -2.72 -4.83
CA ASN A 60 -15.73 -3.66 -4.93
C ASN A 60 -16.08 -4.95 -5.70
N GLN A 61 -17.36 -5.38 -5.70
CA GLN A 61 -17.83 -6.46 -6.59
C GLN A 61 -17.82 -6.01 -8.06
N ASP A 62 -18.31 -4.80 -8.34
CA ASP A 62 -18.26 -4.21 -9.69
C ASP A 62 -16.81 -4.07 -10.17
N ALA A 63 -15.89 -3.73 -9.28
CA ALA A 63 -14.47 -3.67 -9.62
C ALA A 63 -13.91 -5.03 -10.07
N ILE A 64 -14.34 -6.16 -9.49
CA ILE A 64 -13.94 -7.50 -9.94
C ILE A 64 -14.43 -7.75 -11.37
N ASN A 65 -15.71 -7.45 -11.62
CA ASN A 65 -16.34 -7.61 -12.94
C ASN A 65 -15.67 -6.71 -14.00
N ASN A 66 -15.41 -5.46 -13.64
CA ASN A 66 -14.75 -4.50 -14.53
C ASN A 66 -13.31 -4.92 -14.87
N ILE A 67 -12.53 -5.42 -13.89
CA ILE A 67 -11.19 -5.95 -14.15
C ILE A 67 -11.26 -7.12 -15.12
N LYS A 68 -12.19 -8.05 -14.92
CA LYS A 68 -12.38 -9.18 -15.83
C LYS A 68 -12.79 -8.72 -17.25
N SER A 69 -13.73 -7.80 -17.34
CA SER A 69 -14.15 -7.21 -18.62
C SER A 69 -13.00 -6.54 -19.38
N ILE A 70 -12.14 -5.79 -18.68
CA ILE A 70 -10.94 -5.19 -19.29
C ILE A 70 -9.99 -6.29 -19.83
N ILE A 71 -9.74 -7.33 -19.03
CA ILE A 71 -8.87 -8.45 -19.40
C ILE A 71 -9.38 -9.11 -20.69
N ASP A 72 -10.67 -9.39 -20.76
CA ASP A 72 -11.29 -10.04 -21.93
C ASP A 72 -11.32 -9.14 -23.16
N THR A 73 -11.74 -7.88 -22.98
CA THR A 73 -11.85 -6.93 -24.10
C THR A 73 -10.49 -6.60 -24.72
N GLU A 74 -9.46 -6.48 -23.90
CA GLU A 74 -8.12 -6.11 -24.35
C GLU A 74 -7.18 -7.32 -24.55
N ASN A 75 -7.69 -8.54 -24.34
CA ASN A 75 -6.91 -9.79 -24.44
C ASN A 75 -5.61 -9.75 -23.62
N ILE A 76 -5.71 -9.34 -22.35
CA ILE A 76 -4.55 -9.22 -21.46
C ILE A 76 -4.23 -10.59 -20.85
N ASP A 77 -3.14 -11.21 -21.28
CA ASP A 77 -2.60 -12.42 -20.61
C ASP A 77 -1.92 -12.03 -19.29
N CYS A 78 -2.63 -12.24 -18.18
CA CYS A 78 -2.16 -11.87 -16.84
C CYS A 78 -2.41 -12.97 -15.79
N ASP A 79 -2.52 -14.22 -16.20
CA ASP A 79 -2.77 -15.38 -15.30
C ASP A 79 -4.02 -15.15 -14.44
N PHE A 80 -5.08 -14.58 -15.00
CA PHE A 80 -6.33 -14.35 -14.27
C PHE A 80 -7.01 -15.67 -13.94
N GLU A 81 -7.36 -15.85 -12.67
CA GLU A 81 -7.98 -17.07 -12.17
C GLU A 81 -9.05 -16.72 -11.14
N TYR A 82 -10.28 -17.24 -11.32
CA TYR A 82 -11.28 -17.17 -10.27
C TYR A 82 -10.90 -18.08 -9.11
N GLN A 83 -11.04 -17.56 -7.89
CA GLN A 83 -10.72 -18.27 -6.65
C GLN A 83 -11.69 -17.83 -5.55
N ASP A 84 -12.05 -18.75 -4.67
CA ASP A 84 -12.73 -18.38 -3.44
C ASP A 84 -11.74 -17.68 -2.49
N ASN A 85 -12.21 -16.68 -1.76
CA ASN A 85 -11.42 -16.02 -0.73
C ASN A 85 -11.94 -16.35 0.66
N PHE A 86 -11.03 -16.55 1.61
CA PHE A 86 -11.33 -16.97 2.96
C PHE A 86 -10.65 -16.08 3.99
N VAL A 87 -11.41 -15.69 5.02
CA VAL A 87 -10.83 -15.22 6.27
C VAL A 87 -11.10 -16.29 7.32
N TYR A 88 -10.05 -16.91 7.84
CA TYR A 88 -10.14 -18.04 8.76
C TYR A 88 -9.55 -17.71 10.13
N THR A 89 -9.90 -18.51 11.14
CA THR A 89 -9.31 -18.42 12.48
C THR A 89 -8.94 -19.78 13.06
N ASN A 90 -7.89 -19.79 13.87
CA ASN A 90 -7.54 -20.89 14.76
C ASN A 90 -7.66 -20.51 16.24
N ASP A 91 -8.26 -19.34 16.54
CA ASP A 91 -8.46 -18.80 17.89
C ASP A 91 -9.96 -18.73 18.20
N LEU A 92 -10.35 -19.33 19.32
CA LEU A 92 -11.73 -19.32 19.81
C LEU A 92 -12.26 -17.90 20.07
N THR A 93 -11.38 -16.95 20.40
CA THR A 93 -11.76 -15.56 20.65
C THR A 93 -12.10 -14.77 19.39
N GLU A 94 -11.59 -15.20 18.23
CA GLU A 94 -11.85 -14.59 16.93
C GLU A 94 -13.06 -15.21 16.21
N LEU A 95 -13.46 -16.44 16.58
CA LEU A 95 -14.57 -17.15 15.93
C LEU A 95 -15.88 -16.36 15.91
N PRO A 96 -16.33 -15.73 17.02
CA PRO A 96 -17.55 -14.92 17.03
C PRO A 96 -17.49 -13.70 16.08
N LYS A 97 -16.28 -13.19 15.77
CA LYS A 97 -16.14 -12.09 14.81
C LYS A 97 -16.38 -12.58 13.38
N ILE A 98 -15.94 -13.80 13.06
CA ILE A 98 -16.23 -14.43 11.77
C ILE A 98 -17.74 -14.66 11.59
N GLU A 99 -18.42 -15.17 12.61
CA GLU A 99 -19.85 -15.40 12.57
C GLU A 99 -20.65 -14.11 12.39
N LYS A 100 -20.27 -13.05 13.10
CA LYS A 100 -20.84 -11.71 12.93
C LYS A 100 -20.63 -11.18 11.53
N GLU A 101 -19.43 -11.38 10.97
CA GLU A 101 -19.11 -10.93 9.61
C GLU A 101 -19.95 -11.69 8.55
N VAL A 102 -20.17 -13.00 8.72
CA VAL A 102 -21.07 -13.77 7.84
C VAL A 102 -22.48 -13.17 7.87
N SER A 103 -23.00 -12.90 9.08
CA SER A 103 -24.33 -12.29 9.24
C SER A 103 -24.39 -10.89 8.62
N ALA A 104 -23.35 -10.07 8.84
CA ALA A 104 -23.24 -8.74 8.27
C ALA A 104 -23.26 -8.78 6.73
N VAL A 105 -22.43 -9.62 6.11
CA VAL A 105 -22.35 -9.72 4.66
C VAL A 105 -23.64 -10.26 4.06
N ASN A 106 -24.28 -11.24 4.69
CA ASN A 106 -25.55 -11.78 4.20
C ASN A 106 -26.68 -10.74 4.27
N SER A 107 -26.65 -9.81 5.22
CA SER A 107 -27.58 -8.67 5.27
C SER A 107 -27.42 -7.68 4.09
N LEU A 108 -26.30 -7.75 3.36
CA LEU A 108 -26.04 -6.97 2.15
C LEU A 108 -26.49 -7.66 0.86
N ASN A 109 -27.22 -8.78 0.96
CA ASN A 109 -27.67 -9.64 -0.14
C ASN A 109 -26.52 -10.39 -0.86
N PHE A 110 -25.45 -10.75 -0.16
CA PHE A 110 -24.40 -11.61 -0.67
C PHE A 110 -24.35 -12.92 0.10
N ASN A 111 -24.19 -14.03 -0.61
CA ASN A 111 -24.18 -15.36 -0.01
C ASN A 111 -22.76 -15.72 0.51
N ALA A 112 -22.32 -15.06 1.57
CA ALA A 112 -21.13 -15.48 2.31
C ALA A 112 -21.44 -16.71 3.16
N GLN A 113 -20.51 -17.64 3.22
CA GLN A 113 -20.69 -18.92 3.90
C GLN A 113 -19.76 -19.04 5.10
N PHE A 114 -20.29 -19.45 6.25
CA PHE A 114 -19.45 -20.01 7.29
C PHE A 114 -19.04 -21.43 6.90
N VAL A 115 -17.74 -21.73 6.98
CA VAL A 115 -17.20 -23.07 6.71
C VAL A 115 -16.30 -23.48 7.86
N SER A 116 -16.50 -24.71 8.37
CA SER A 116 -15.69 -25.30 9.44
C SER A 116 -14.36 -25.86 8.97
N ASN A 117 -14.25 -26.19 7.66
CA ASN A 117 -13.05 -26.75 7.07
C ASN A 117 -12.61 -25.93 5.85
N ILE A 118 -11.32 -25.69 5.72
CA ILE A 118 -10.69 -25.00 4.59
C ILE A 118 -9.65 -25.91 3.94
N ASN A 119 -9.42 -25.72 2.64
CA ASN A 119 -8.43 -26.48 1.89
C ASN A 119 -7.01 -25.88 2.03
N LEU A 120 -6.65 -25.50 3.25
CA LEU A 120 -5.31 -25.02 3.61
C LEU A 120 -4.75 -25.95 4.67
N PRO A 121 -3.49 -26.43 4.59
CA PRO A 121 -2.92 -27.37 5.55
C PRO A 121 -2.52 -26.69 6.88
N VAL A 122 -3.46 -26.01 7.49
CA VAL A 122 -3.34 -25.38 8.81
C VAL A 122 -4.56 -25.69 9.66
N LYS A 123 -4.37 -25.75 10.96
CA LYS A 123 -5.51 -25.86 11.88
C LYS A 123 -6.39 -24.62 11.75
N ASN A 124 -7.70 -24.81 11.70
CA ASN A 124 -8.69 -23.75 11.74
C ASN A 124 -9.92 -24.21 12.53
N LEU A 125 -10.65 -23.27 13.08
CA LEU A 125 -11.91 -23.46 13.83
C LEU A 125 -13.11 -23.09 12.97
N GLY A 126 -12.88 -22.23 11.98
CA GLY A 126 -13.90 -21.76 11.06
C GLY A 126 -13.35 -20.65 10.15
N ALA A 127 -14.07 -20.40 9.08
CA ALA A 127 -13.77 -19.33 8.15
C ALA A 127 -15.05 -18.75 7.54
N ILE A 128 -14.99 -17.48 7.14
CA ILE A 128 -15.95 -16.91 6.21
C ILE A 128 -15.41 -17.07 4.79
N LYS A 129 -16.22 -17.64 3.91
CA LYS A 129 -15.93 -17.86 2.49
C LYS A 129 -16.68 -16.85 1.64
N PHE A 130 -15.95 -16.18 0.75
CA PHE A 130 -16.47 -15.37 -0.36
C PHE A 130 -16.23 -16.12 -1.67
N PRO A 131 -17.28 -16.62 -2.33
CA PRO A 131 -17.14 -17.28 -3.61
C PRO A 131 -16.85 -16.30 -4.74
N ASN A 132 -16.33 -16.82 -5.86
CA ASN A 132 -16.15 -16.07 -7.12
C ASN A 132 -15.35 -14.78 -6.99
N GLN A 133 -14.32 -14.80 -6.14
CA GLN A 133 -13.30 -13.78 -6.12
C GLN A 133 -12.24 -14.13 -7.17
N ALA A 134 -11.12 -13.39 -7.25
CA ALA A 134 -10.12 -13.68 -8.26
C ALA A 134 -8.69 -13.34 -7.80
N GLN A 135 -7.73 -13.77 -8.60
CA GLN A 135 -6.32 -13.42 -8.50
C GLN A 135 -5.71 -13.31 -9.90
N PHE A 136 -4.60 -12.61 -10.01
CA PHE A 136 -3.84 -12.49 -11.26
C PHE A 136 -2.39 -12.09 -11.02
N HIS A 137 -1.61 -11.98 -12.09
CA HIS A 137 -0.25 -11.45 -12.05
C HIS A 137 -0.30 -9.91 -12.25
N PRO A 138 -0.06 -9.11 -11.21
CA PRO A 138 -0.33 -7.67 -11.23
C PRO A 138 0.51 -6.92 -12.27
N ARG A 139 1.77 -7.30 -12.44
CA ARG A 139 2.66 -6.63 -13.41
C ARG A 139 2.26 -6.94 -14.86
N LYS A 140 1.85 -8.17 -15.17
CA LYS A 140 1.33 -8.51 -16.51
C LYS A 140 0.09 -7.67 -16.83
N TYR A 141 -0.85 -7.58 -15.88
CA TYR A 141 -2.05 -6.75 -16.04
C TYR A 141 -1.73 -5.28 -16.28
N MET A 142 -0.85 -4.68 -15.47
CA MET A 142 -0.48 -3.27 -15.64
C MET A 142 0.27 -2.99 -16.95
N LEU A 143 1.12 -3.90 -17.40
CA LEU A 143 1.79 -3.78 -18.71
C LEU A 143 0.78 -3.92 -19.85
N GLY A 144 -0.24 -4.76 -19.71
CA GLY A 144 -1.37 -4.84 -20.63
C GLY A 144 -2.13 -3.51 -20.73
N LEU A 145 -2.51 -2.93 -19.58
CA LEU A 145 -3.14 -1.60 -19.55
C LEU A 145 -2.25 -0.52 -20.19
N ALA A 146 -0.95 -0.54 -19.92
CA ALA A 146 -0.03 0.43 -20.51
C ALA A 146 0.00 0.33 -22.04
N LYS A 147 0.01 -0.89 -22.61
CA LYS A 147 -0.10 -1.10 -24.05
C LYS A 147 -1.40 -0.51 -24.62
N CYS A 148 -2.51 -0.72 -23.93
CA CYS A 148 -3.81 -0.17 -24.36
C CYS A 148 -3.83 1.36 -24.33
N ILE A 149 -3.27 1.97 -23.27
CA ILE A 149 -3.14 3.43 -23.15
C ILE A 149 -2.31 4.01 -24.30
N LEU A 150 -1.16 3.41 -24.62
CA LEU A 150 -0.31 3.84 -25.73
C LEU A 150 -1.02 3.68 -27.09
N LYS A 151 -1.77 2.57 -27.29
CA LYS A 151 -2.57 2.32 -28.49
C LYS A 151 -3.67 3.39 -28.68
N ASN A 152 -4.21 3.94 -27.59
CA ASN A 152 -5.21 5.00 -27.60
C ASN A 152 -4.56 6.41 -27.46
N ASN A 153 -3.33 6.61 -27.97
CA ASN A 153 -2.62 7.87 -28.02
C ASN A 153 -2.26 8.48 -26.64
N GLY A 154 -2.42 7.75 -25.54
CA GLY A 154 -1.90 8.17 -24.23
C GLY A 154 -0.36 8.15 -24.22
N LYS A 155 0.25 8.95 -23.35
CA LYS A 155 1.70 9.04 -23.20
C LYS A 155 2.11 8.57 -21.81
N ILE A 156 3.21 7.82 -21.72
CA ILE A 156 3.75 7.30 -20.46
C ILE A 156 5.23 7.66 -20.34
N PHE A 157 5.59 8.38 -19.30
CA PHE A 157 6.96 8.78 -18.99
C PHE A 157 7.40 8.13 -17.68
N ILE A 158 8.25 7.13 -17.77
CA ILE A 158 8.89 6.47 -16.63
C ILE A 158 10.11 7.27 -16.15
N ASN A 159 10.62 6.95 -14.95
CA ASN A 159 11.76 7.66 -14.34
C ASN A 159 11.53 9.17 -14.32
N THR A 160 10.28 9.59 -14.11
CA THR A 160 9.85 10.99 -14.12
C THR A 160 9.08 11.29 -12.85
N THR A 161 9.70 12.03 -11.96
CA THR A 161 9.17 12.33 -10.61
C THR A 161 8.45 13.67 -10.61
N ALA A 162 7.15 13.68 -10.28
CA ALA A 162 6.44 14.90 -9.96
C ALA A 162 6.95 15.49 -8.64
N THR A 163 7.23 16.78 -8.62
CA THR A 163 7.81 17.49 -7.45
C THR A 163 6.91 18.57 -6.90
N ASN A 164 6.04 19.15 -7.72
CA ASN A 164 5.10 20.18 -7.32
C ASN A 164 3.96 20.31 -8.33
N ILE A 165 2.85 20.89 -7.90
CA ILE A 165 1.73 21.30 -8.76
C ILE A 165 1.38 22.74 -8.41
N LYS A 166 1.22 23.59 -9.43
CA LYS A 166 0.75 24.96 -9.28
C LYS A 166 -0.44 25.21 -10.20
N GLN A 167 -1.39 25.95 -9.72
CA GLN A 167 -2.50 26.40 -10.55
C GLN A 167 -2.02 27.49 -11.53
N ASP A 168 -2.52 27.44 -12.74
CA ASP A 168 -2.27 28.40 -13.81
C ASP A 168 -3.58 28.68 -14.54
N GLY A 169 -4.29 29.72 -14.13
CA GLY A 169 -5.65 30.01 -14.56
C GLY A 169 -6.60 28.84 -14.24
N ASN A 170 -7.25 28.30 -15.27
CA ASN A 170 -8.14 27.13 -15.19
C ASN A 170 -7.40 25.78 -15.36
N SER A 171 -6.08 25.81 -15.42
CA SER A 171 -5.21 24.65 -15.63
C SER A 171 -4.23 24.48 -14.47
N TYR A 172 -3.44 23.42 -14.53
CA TYR A 172 -2.39 23.13 -13.55
C TYR A 172 -1.07 22.83 -14.26
N ILE A 173 0.02 23.36 -13.72
CA ILE A 173 1.37 23.02 -14.12
C ILE A 173 1.93 22.00 -13.13
N THR A 174 2.12 20.77 -13.57
CA THR A 174 2.87 19.74 -12.83
C THR A 174 4.35 19.87 -13.14
N TYR A 175 5.15 20.19 -12.11
CA TYR A 175 6.61 20.22 -12.21
C TYR A 175 7.18 18.83 -11.99
N THR A 176 8.13 18.46 -12.82
CA THR A 176 8.85 17.19 -12.69
C THR A 176 10.35 17.43 -12.56
N ASN A 177 11.11 16.37 -12.26
CA ASN A 177 12.58 16.41 -12.28
C ASN A 177 13.17 16.61 -13.69
N LYS A 178 12.34 16.60 -14.75
CA LYS A 178 12.78 16.75 -16.15
C LYS A 178 12.15 17.99 -16.80
N ASN A 179 10.83 18.08 -16.77
CA ASN A 179 10.05 19.09 -17.50
C ASN A 179 8.81 19.54 -16.72
N LYS A 180 8.00 20.35 -17.36
CA LYS A 180 6.69 20.82 -16.86
C LYS A 180 5.59 20.24 -17.75
N ILE A 181 4.45 19.90 -17.17
CA ILE A 181 3.26 19.41 -17.86
C ILE A 181 2.10 20.33 -17.52
N LEU A 182 1.49 20.92 -18.55
CA LEU A 182 0.26 21.69 -18.42
C LEU A 182 -0.94 20.77 -18.66
N SER A 183 -1.92 20.80 -17.77
CA SER A 183 -3.13 19.98 -17.90
C SER A 183 -4.33 20.65 -17.21
N LYS A 184 -5.55 20.38 -17.69
CA LYS A 184 -6.80 20.82 -17.09
C LYS A 184 -7.08 20.07 -15.79
N TYR A 185 -6.80 18.76 -15.78
CA TYR A 185 -7.01 17.87 -14.66
C TYR A 185 -5.71 17.22 -14.23
N VAL A 186 -5.58 16.89 -12.95
CA VAL A 186 -4.47 16.11 -12.39
C VAL A 186 -5.02 14.98 -11.53
N VAL A 187 -4.53 13.75 -11.71
CA VAL A 187 -4.89 12.61 -10.87
C VAL A 187 -3.69 12.16 -10.05
N LEU A 188 -3.78 12.31 -8.74
CA LEU A 188 -2.77 11.86 -7.79
C LEU A 188 -2.99 10.38 -7.47
N ALA A 189 -2.30 9.51 -8.21
CA ALA A 189 -2.28 8.06 -8.01
C ALA A 189 -0.92 7.57 -7.47
N SER A 190 -0.23 8.41 -6.72
CA SER A 190 1.14 8.20 -6.23
C SER A 190 1.23 7.36 -4.96
N HIS A 191 0.22 6.55 -4.64
CA HIS A 191 0.10 5.77 -3.42
C HIS A 191 -0.06 6.64 -2.17
N TYR A 192 1.00 7.36 -1.76
CA TYR A 192 0.94 8.44 -0.78
C TYR A 192 1.04 9.79 -1.52
N PRO A 193 0.17 10.78 -1.25
CA PRO A 193 0.22 12.07 -1.95
C PRO A 193 1.51 12.81 -1.59
N PHE A 194 2.21 13.32 -2.61
CA PHE A 194 3.42 14.11 -2.43
C PHE A 194 3.13 15.59 -2.13
N ILE A 195 1.87 16.02 -2.28
CA ILE A 195 1.38 17.31 -1.86
C ILE A 195 0.68 17.15 -0.51
N ASN A 196 1.09 17.94 0.49
CA ASN A 196 0.53 17.85 1.84
C ASN A 196 -0.66 18.78 2.05
N ILE A 197 -0.59 19.98 1.51
CA ILE A 197 -1.57 21.07 1.72
C ILE A 197 -2.23 21.39 0.38
N PRO A 198 -3.55 21.57 0.38
CA PRO A 198 -4.50 21.65 1.49
C PRO A 198 -5.16 20.31 1.90
N GLY A 199 -4.74 19.17 1.40
CA GLY A 199 -5.40 17.86 1.64
C GLY A 199 -5.19 17.29 3.06
N PHE A 200 -4.06 17.59 3.72
CA PHE A 200 -3.69 17.13 5.07
C PHE A 200 -3.78 15.60 5.27
N TYR A 201 -3.49 14.80 4.23
CA TYR A 201 -3.63 13.33 4.28
C TYR A 201 -2.73 12.68 5.33
N PHE A 202 -1.61 13.32 5.70
CA PHE A 202 -0.72 12.85 6.76
C PHE A 202 -1.38 12.80 8.16
N THR A 203 -2.53 13.46 8.35
CA THR A 203 -3.33 13.38 9.59
C THR A 203 -4.39 12.29 9.54
N LYS A 204 -4.67 11.70 8.37
CA LYS A 204 -5.80 10.81 8.12
C LYS A 204 -5.38 9.38 7.86
N MET A 205 -4.09 9.12 7.61
CA MET A 205 -3.56 7.80 7.27
C MET A 205 -2.09 7.64 7.66
N TYR A 206 -1.68 6.40 7.79
CA TYR A 206 -0.29 6.02 8.04
C TYR A 206 0.14 4.93 7.04
N GLN A 207 1.43 4.60 7.01
CA GLN A 207 1.94 3.49 6.20
C GLN A 207 2.19 2.26 7.07
N ASP A 208 1.83 1.10 6.54
CA ASP A 208 2.10 -0.21 7.11
C ASP A 208 2.98 -1.03 6.16
N THR A 209 3.97 -1.73 6.67
CA THR A 209 4.87 -2.58 5.88
C THR A 209 4.44 -4.03 6.04
N SER A 210 4.23 -4.73 4.92
CA SER A 210 3.95 -6.16 4.87
C SER A 210 5.08 -6.90 4.16
N TYR A 211 5.34 -8.14 4.58
CA TYR A 211 6.42 -8.99 4.06
C TYR A 211 5.83 -10.19 3.34
N VAL A 212 6.49 -10.61 2.26
CA VAL A 212 6.08 -11.75 1.45
C VAL A 212 7.30 -12.59 1.10
N ILE A 213 7.12 -13.90 1.09
CA ILE A 213 8.06 -14.87 0.55
C ILE A 213 7.41 -15.67 -0.57
N GLY A 214 8.17 -15.92 -1.62
CA GLY A 214 7.81 -16.84 -2.71
C GLY A 214 8.41 -18.21 -2.42
N VAL A 215 7.56 -19.23 -2.35
CA VAL A 215 7.94 -20.55 -1.85
C VAL A 215 7.65 -21.62 -2.89
N LYS A 216 8.66 -22.41 -3.24
CA LYS A 216 8.53 -23.63 -4.05
C LYS A 216 8.43 -24.85 -3.14
N THR A 217 7.50 -25.77 -3.45
CA THR A 217 7.35 -27.05 -2.75
C THR A 217 6.88 -28.12 -3.72
N ASN A 218 7.28 -29.36 -3.47
CA ASN A 218 6.79 -30.54 -4.20
C ASN A 218 5.47 -31.08 -3.62
N SER A 219 5.01 -30.53 -2.49
CA SER A 219 3.72 -30.89 -1.91
C SER A 219 2.59 -30.26 -2.72
N LYS A 220 1.44 -30.95 -2.75
CA LYS A 220 0.24 -30.42 -3.39
C LYS A 220 -0.17 -29.08 -2.77
N LEU A 221 -0.27 -28.05 -3.60
CA LEU A 221 -0.76 -26.74 -3.19
C LEU A 221 -2.31 -26.72 -3.18
N PHE A 222 -2.85 -25.80 -2.44
CA PHE A 222 -4.28 -25.58 -2.27
C PHE A 222 -4.87 -24.67 -3.36
N ASN A 223 -6.18 -24.70 -3.53
CA ASN A 223 -6.96 -23.70 -4.24
C ASN A 223 -7.54 -22.70 -3.23
N GLY A 224 -7.80 -21.48 -3.69
CA GLY A 224 -8.33 -20.40 -2.87
C GLY A 224 -7.26 -19.42 -2.37
N MET A 225 -7.73 -18.31 -1.83
CA MET A 225 -6.94 -17.26 -1.22
C MET A 225 -7.32 -17.17 0.26
N TYR A 226 -6.33 -17.10 1.14
CA TYR A 226 -6.57 -17.18 2.58
C TYR A 226 -5.88 -16.05 3.34
N ILE A 227 -6.54 -15.58 4.39
CA ILE A 227 -5.97 -14.68 5.42
C ILE A 227 -6.50 -15.14 6.78
N ASN A 228 -5.64 -15.19 7.81
CA ASN A 228 -6.13 -15.42 9.15
C ASN A 228 -6.67 -14.11 9.79
N ALA A 229 -7.59 -14.25 10.73
CA ALA A 229 -8.18 -13.13 11.46
C ALA A 229 -7.27 -12.59 12.57
N GLU A 230 -6.38 -13.42 13.10
CA GLU A 230 -5.53 -13.10 14.24
C GLU A 230 -4.37 -12.18 13.88
N SER A 231 -3.76 -11.56 14.90
CA SER A 231 -2.46 -10.89 14.81
C SER A 231 -1.36 -11.81 15.37
N PRO A 232 -0.23 -11.97 14.67
CA PRO A 232 0.10 -11.40 13.38
C PRO A 232 -0.69 -12.04 12.22
N THR A 233 -1.07 -11.21 11.25
CA THR A 233 -1.79 -11.68 10.06
C THR A 233 -0.87 -12.47 9.15
N PHE A 234 -1.39 -13.60 8.61
CA PHE A 234 -0.73 -14.40 7.57
C PHE A 234 -1.66 -14.57 6.37
N SER A 235 -1.09 -14.48 5.19
CA SER A 235 -1.81 -14.54 3.92
C SER A 235 -1.22 -15.61 3.02
N PHE A 236 -2.07 -16.40 2.38
CA PHE A 236 -1.68 -17.48 1.47
C PHE A 236 -2.42 -17.32 0.14
N ARG A 237 -1.70 -17.45 -0.95
CA ARG A 237 -2.25 -17.70 -2.29
C ARG A 237 -1.21 -18.36 -3.16
N THR A 238 -1.68 -19.01 -4.23
CA THR A 238 -0.78 -19.56 -5.26
C THR A 238 -0.61 -18.59 -6.42
N ALA A 239 0.49 -18.73 -7.16
CA ALA A 239 0.74 -17.98 -8.39
C ALA A 239 1.40 -18.89 -9.42
N GLN A 240 1.14 -18.61 -10.70
CA GLN A 240 1.82 -19.29 -11.80
C GLN A 240 3.31 -18.94 -11.80
N TYR A 241 4.17 -19.93 -11.97
CA TYR A 241 5.61 -19.77 -12.01
C TYR A 241 6.22 -20.77 -12.99
N ASN A 242 6.62 -20.29 -14.17
CA ASN A 242 6.97 -21.14 -15.29
C ASN A 242 5.82 -22.14 -15.61
N ASN A 243 6.12 -23.44 -15.65
CA ASN A 243 5.13 -24.50 -15.90
C ASN A 243 4.51 -25.08 -14.60
N ASP A 244 4.71 -24.42 -13.45
CA ASP A 244 4.30 -24.90 -12.12
C ASP A 244 3.65 -23.77 -11.32
N LYS A 245 3.23 -24.05 -10.10
CA LYS A 245 2.72 -23.04 -9.16
C LYS A 245 3.69 -22.88 -7.99
N ILE A 246 3.84 -21.63 -7.52
CA ILE A 246 4.50 -21.32 -6.26
C ILE A 246 3.49 -20.76 -5.25
N LEU A 247 3.81 -20.93 -3.99
CA LEU A 247 3.06 -20.30 -2.90
C LEU A 247 3.61 -18.89 -2.63
N LEU A 248 2.73 -17.90 -2.61
CA LEU A 248 2.99 -16.58 -2.08
C LEU A 248 2.47 -16.56 -0.63
N PHE A 249 3.41 -16.50 0.31
CA PHE A 249 3.12 -16.49 1.74
C PHE A 249 3.56 -15.14 2.33
N GLY A 250 2.63 -14.39 2.89
CA GLY A 250 2.89 -13.06 3.42
C GLY A 250 2.33 -12.86 4.82
N GLY A 251 2.74 -11.76 5.46
CA GLY A 251 2.21 -11.39 6.77
C GLY A 251 3.19 -10.60 7.62
N VAL A 252 2.97 -10.67 8.95
CA VAL A 252 3.80 -10.05 9.99
C VAL A 252 4.01 -8.55 9.73
N GLY A 253 2.92 -7.87 9.29
CA GLY A 253 2.95 -6.44 9.02
C GLY A 253 3.11 -5.62 10.29
N HIS A 254 3.70 -4.44 10.13
CA HIS A 254 3.85 -3.46 11.20
C HIS A 254 3.84 -2.04 10.65
N LYS A 255 3.51 -1.06 11.49
CA LYS A 255 3.59 0.35 11.12
C LYS A 255 5.01 0.70 10.66
N THR A 256 5.13 1.28 9.48
CA THR A 256 6.43 1.59 8.86
C THR A 256 7.28 2.48 9.75
N GLY A 257 8.55 2.12 9.92
CA GLY A 257 9.50 2.83 10.77
C GLY A 257 9.39 2.51 12.27
N GLN A 258 8.48 1.63 12.68
CA GLN A 258 8.29 1.22 14.09
C GLN A 258 8.48 -0.29 14.32
N GLY A 259 8.89 -1.04 13.31
CA GLY A 259 9.04 -2.49 13.39
C GLY A 259 10.33 -2.94 14.04
N ALA A 260 10.31 -4.22 14.46
CA ALA A 260 11.52 -4.95 14.83
C ALA A 260 12.41 -5.17 13.60
N ASN A 261 13.59 -5.74 13.83
CA ASN A 261 14.52 -6.11 12.76
C ASN A 261 13.83 -6.91 11.65
N MET A 262 13.94 -6.44 10.40
CA MET A 262 13.30 -7.07 9.24
C MET A 262 13.75 -8.51 9.02
N GLN A 263 15.00 -8.87 9.37
CA GLN A 263 15.46 -10.24 9.30
C GLN A 263 14.61 -11.15 10.20
N SER A 264 14.31 -10.72 11.42
CA SER A 264 13.44 -11.49 12.32
C SER A 264 12.02 -11.68 11.77
N THR A 265 11.54 -10.75 10.95
CA THR A 265 10.23 -10.86 10.29
C THR A 265 10.24 -11.96 9.20
N TYR A 266 11.25 -11.98 8.34
CA TYR A 266 11.40 -13.06 7.37
C TYR A 266 11.63 -14.41 8.04
N ASP A 267 12.40 -14.46 9.14
CA ASP A 267 12.63 -15.69 9.91
C ASP A 267 11.33 -16.25 10.49
N ILE A 268 10.40 -15.38 10.93
CA ILE A 268 9.07 -15.80 11.39
C ILE A 268 8.27 -16.44 10.24
N LEU A 269 8.26 -15.81 9.06
CA LEU A 269 7.58 -16.34 7.88
C LEU A 269 8.19 -17.69 7.47
N GLU A 270 9.52 -17.78 7.39
CA GLU A 270 10.22 -18.99 6.96
C GLU A 270 10.03 -20.14 7.96
N LYS A 271 10.15 -19.87 9.25
CA LYS A 271 9.87 -20.87 10.30
C LYS A 271 8.43 -21.37 10.22
N LYS A 272 7.48 -20.47 10.00
CA LYS A 272 6.06 -20.85 9.90
C LYS A 272 5.79 -21.69 8.66
N ILE A 273 6.31 -21.29 7.49
CA ILE A 273 6.05 -22.02 6.26
C ILE A 273 6.75 -23.39 6.24
N LYS A 274 7.95 -23.51 6.80
CA LYS A 274 8.65 -24.80 6.95
C LYS A 274 7.96 -25.79 7.90
N LYS A 275 7.17 -25.29 8.86
CA LYS A 275 6.31 -26.17 9.68
C LYS A 275 5.14 -26.72 8.86
N ILE A 276 4.62 -25.99 7.87
CA ILE A 276 3.53 -26.40 7.00
C ILE A 276 4.05 -27.27 5.84
N TYR A 277 5.16 -26.84 5.25
CA TYR A 277 5.83 -27.48 4.12
C TYR A 277 7.32 -27.70 4.42
N PRO A 278 7.71 -28.78 5.13
CA PRO A 278 9.08 -28.98 5.61
C PRO A 278 10.17 -28.94 4.53
N ASN A 279 9.87 -29.48 3.34
CA ASN A 279 10.80 -29.55 2.21
C ASN A 279 10.68 -28.36 1.25
N SER A 280 10.14 -27.22 1.72
CA SER A 280 9.97 -26.03 0.90
C SER A 280 11.27 -25.28 0.72
N GLN A 281 11.43 -24.65 -0.46
CA GLN A 281 12.52 -23.76 -0.82
C GLN A 281 12.00 -22.33 -0.94
N ILE A 282 12.66 -21.37 -0.27
CA ILE A 282 12.36 -19.95 -0.40
C ILE A 282 13.09 -19.42 -1.64
N LEU A 283 12.32 -19.00 -2.65
CA LEU A 283 12.86 -18.46 -3.90
C LEU A 283 13.03 -16.95 -3.84
N TYR A 284 12.08 -16.25 -3.22
CA TYR A 284 12.00 -14.79 -3.21
C TYR A 284 11.63 -14.26 -1.83
N ARG A 285 12.11 -13.07 -1.53
CA ARG A 285 11.73 -12.26 -0.37
C ARG A 285 11.52 -10.82 -0.81
N TRP A 286 10.42 -10.22 -0.43
CA TRP A 286 10.18 -8.79 -0.66
C TRP A 286 9.22 -8.22 0.38
N ASN A 287 9.20 -6.92 0.48
CA ASN A 287 8.23 -6.20 1.29
C ASN A 287 7.52 -5.13 0.46
N THR A 288 6.36 -4.74 0.92
CA THR A 288 5.57 -3.66 0.34
C THR A 288 5.01 -2.78 1.44
N ARG A 289 4.64 -1.58 1.08
CA ARG A 289 4.01 -0.62 1.98
C ARG A 289 2.64 -0.31 1.47
N ASP A 290 1.73 -0.12 2.42
CA ASP A 290 0.35 0.20 2.16
C ASP A 290 -0.06 1.43 2.97
N CYS A 291 -0.85 2.32 2.35
CA CYS A 291 -1.48 3.44 3.04
C CYS A 291 -2.75 2.95 3.72
N ILE A 292 -2.79 3.07 5.03
CA ILE A 292 -3.89 2.66 5.90
C ILE A 292 -4.62 3.90 6.40
N THR A 293 -5.89 4.01 6.08
CA THR A 293 -6.77 5.09 6.55
C THR A 293 -7.29 4.76 7.96
N LEU A 294 -7.58 5.79 8.74
CA LEU A 294 -8.07 5.63 10.12
C LEU A 294 -9.47 5.03 10.19
N ASP A 295 -10.28 5.26 9.17
CA ASP A 295 -11.65 4.79 9.07
C ASP A 295 -11.80 3.54 8.18
N LYS A 296 -10.67 2.95 7.76
CA LYS A 296 -10.59 1.73 6.93
C LYS A 296 -11.23 1.86 5.54
N VAL A 297 -11.58 3.07 5.10
CA VAL A 297 -12.16 3.33 3.78
C VAL A 297 -11.21 4.21 2.96
N ALA A 298 -11.03 3.93 1.68
CA ALA A 298 -10.13 4.70 0.81
C ALA A 298 -10.60 6.15 0.63
N TYR A 299 -9.68 7.05 0.33
CA TYR A 299 -9.96 8.43 -0.05
C TYR A 299 -9.90 8.57 -1.57
N ILE A 300 -11.05 8.85 -2.20
CA ILE A 300 -11.21 8.96 -3.66
C ILE A 300 -12.04 10.20 -3.96
N GLY A 301 -11.61 10.99 -4.95
CA GLY A 301 -12.35 12.19 -5.37
C GLY A 301 -11.47 13.43 -5.47
N PRO A 302 -12.01 14.63 -5.38
CA PRO A 302 -11.22 15.87 -5.41
C PRO A 302 -10.19 15.90 -4.29
N PHE A 303 -8.96 16.32 -4.60
CA PHE A 303 -7.87 16.38 -3.61
C PHE A 303 -8.23 17.28 -2.42
N SER A 304 -8.95 18.35 -2.72
CA SER A 304 -9.45 19.33 -1.76
C SER A 304 -10.52 20.21 -2.43
N ASN A 305 -11.43 20.75 -1.65
CA ASN A 305 -12.42 21.71 -2.14
C ASN A 305 -11.77 22.98 -2.75
N LEU A 306 -10.53 23.30 -2.38
CA LEU A 306 -9.76 24.43 -2.93
C LEU A 306 -9.08 24.08 -4.26
N MET A 307 -9.04 22.81 -4.66
CA MET A 307 -8.38 22.33 -5.87
C MET A 307 -9.28 21.28 -6.56
N PRO A 308 -10.46 21.65 -7.07
CA PRO A 308 -11.50 20.72 -7.51
C PRO A 308 -11.09 19.85 -8.71
N ASN A 309 -10.18 20.32 -9.57
CA ASN A 309 -9.69 19.58 -10.74
C ASN A 309 -8.41 18.76 -10.47
N ILE A 310 -7.96 18.71 -9.23
CA ILE A 310 -6.96 17.73 -8.78
C ILE A 310 -7.70 16.63 -8.05
N PHE A 311 -7.60 15.40 -8.56
CA PHE A 311 -8.22 14.22 -7.99
C PHE A 311 -7.19 13.34 -7.29
N ILE A 312 -7.64 12.54 -6.34
CA ILE A 312 -6.81 11.60 -5.59
C ILE A 312 -7.47 10.25 -5.45
N GLY A 313 -6.66 9.17 -5.51
CA GLY A 313 -7.02 7.83 -5.06
C GLY A 313 -5.91 7.32 -4.15
N THR A 314 -6.19 7.18 -2.85
CA THR A 314 -5.20 6.79 -1.83
C THR A 314 -5.83 6.06 -0.64
N GLY A 315 -4.99 5.47 0.22
CA GLY A 315 -5.48 4.81 1.43
C GLY A 315 -6.22 3.51 1.13
N PHE A 316 -5.70 2.67 0.24
CA PHE A 316 -6.38 1.46 -0.22
C PHE A 316 -6.33 0.28 0.77
N ASN A 317 -5.79 0.48 1.98
CA ASN A 317 -5.85 -0.47 3.10
C ASN A 317 -5.43 -1.92 2.73
N LYS A 318 -4.40 -2.08 1.89
CA LYS A 318 -3.89 -3.37 1.34
C LYS A 318 -4.77 -4.02 0.25
N TRP A 319 -5.88 -3.39 -0.15
CA TRP A 319 -6.84 -3.92 -1.13
C TRP A 319 -6.82 -3.13 -2.45
N GLY A 320 -5.62 -2.70 -2.84
CA GLY A 320 -5.44 -1.79 -3.98
C GLY A 320 -5.90 -2.34 -5.34
N MET A 321 -6.04 -3.65 -5.54
CA MET A 321 -6.44 -4.19 -6.84
C MET A 321 -7.89 -3.84 -7.17
N THR A 322 -8.84 -4.10 -6.28
CA THR A 322 -10.24 -3.69 -6.48
C THR A 322 -10.43 -2.20 -6.26
N THR A 323 -9.88 -1.65 -5.16
CA THR A 323 -10.10 -0.24 -4.80
C THR A 323 -9.53 0.74 -5.83
N SER A 324 -8.44 0.39 -6.54
CA SER A 324 -7.93 1.24 -7.64
C SER A 324 -8.85 1.25 -8.86
N ASN A 325 -9.63 0.18 -9.09
CA ASN A 325 -10.66 0.16 -10.12
C ASN A 325 -11.86 1.00 -9.70
N VAL A 326 -12.31 0.89 -8.45
CA VAL A 326 -13.33 1.79 -7.87
C VAL A 326 -12.88 3.25 -8.01
N ALA A 327 -11.63 3.57 -7.65
CA ALA A 327 -11.09 4.91 -7.78
C ALA A 327 -11.09 5.40 -9.24
N ALA A 328 -10.77 4.53 -10.18
CA ALA A 328 -10.77 4.87 -11.58
C ALA A 328 -12.18 5.23 -12.10
N ASN A 329 -13.19 4.45 -11.73
CA ASN A 329 -14.57 4.71 -12.12
C ASN A 329 -15.07 6.04 -11.55
N ILE A 330 -14.91 6.26 -10.23
CA ILE A 330 -15.34 7.51 -9.58
C ILE A 330 -14.62 8.73 -10.20
N ILE A 331 -13.29 8.68 -10.34
CA ILE A 331 -12.52 9.81 -10.86
C ILE A 331 -12.86 10.09 -12.33
N CYS A 332 -13.08 9.05 -13.15
CA CYS A 332 -13.46 9.23 -14.55
C CYS A 332 -14.85 9.87 -14.69
N ASP A 333 -15.81 9.46 -13.86
CA ASP A 333 -17.14 10.08 -13.86
C ASP A 333 -17.08 11.53 -13.41
N LEU A 334 -16.30 11.85 -12.34
CA LEU A 334 -16.12 13.22 -11.89
C LEU A 334 -15.43 14.13 -12.92
N ILE A 335 -14.47 13.60 -13.70
CA ILE A 335 -13.80 14.34 -14.79
C ILE A 335 -14.77 14.60 -15.97
N ASP A 336 -15.72 13.72 -16.17
CA ASP A 336 -16.72 13.74 -17.24
C ASP A 336 -18.03 14.43 -16.80
N ASP A 337 -18.01 15.08 -15.63
CA ASP A 337 -19.14 15.77 -14.98
C ASP A 337 -20.36 14.85 -14.77
N ASN A 338 -20.14 13.55 -14.62
CA ASN A 338 -21.16 12.56 -14.30
C ASN A 338 -21.20 12.30 -12.79
N LYS A 339 -22.39 12.00 -12.28
CA LYS A 339 -22.58 11.55 -10.91
C LYS A 339 -22.22 10.07 -10.79
N ASN A 340 -21.38 9.72 -9.80
CA ASN A 340 -21.08 8.33 -9.45
C ASN A 340 -21.82 7.94 -8.17
N GLU A 341 -22.48 6.79 -8.16
CA GLU A 341 -23.29 6.33 -7.01
C GLU A 341 -22.47 6.01 -5.76
N TYR A 342 -21.14 5.82 -5.89
CA TYR A 342 -20.23 5.47 -4.80
C TYR A 342 -19.38 6.65 -4.32
N GLU A 343 -19.46 7.83 -4.96
CA GLU A 343 -18.56 8.95 -4.67
C GLU A 343 -18.68 9.45 -3.23
N ASP A 344 -19.87 9.40 -2.64
CA ASP A 344 -20.16 9.87 -1.29
C ASP A 344 -19.43 9.05 -0.22
N ILE A 345 -19.42 7.73 -0.34
CA ILE A 345 -18.80 6.85 0.66
C ILE A 345 -17.27 6.85 0.59
N PHE A 346 -16.71 7.09 -0.60
CA PHE A 346 -15.25 7.17 -0.79
C PHE A 346 -14.71 8.60 -0.76
N SER A 347 -15.56 9.60 -0.58
CA SER A 347 -15.17 11.01 -0.64
C SER A 347 -13.86 11.30 0.10
N SER A 348 -12.92 11.92 -0.60
CA SER A 348 -11.62 12.34 -0.06
C SER A 348 -11.74 13.44 1.00
N THR A 349 -12.85 14.17 0.99
CA THR A 349 -13.15 15.27 1.92
C THR A 349 -14.07 14.84 3.06
N ARG A 350 -14.49 13.55 3.13
CA ARG A 350 -15.34 13.04 4.19
C ARG A 350 -14.71 13.23 5.57
N MET A 351 -15.54 13.43 6.57
CA MET A 351 -15.13 13.44 7.97
C MET A 351 -15.14 12.02 8.51
N SER A 352 -14.05 11.62 9.16
CA SER A 352 -13.99 10.32 9.85
C SER A 352 -14.99 10.26 11.01
N PRO A 353 -15.59 9.09 11.29
CA PRO A 353 -16.48 8.89 12.42
C PRO A 353 -15.86 9.33 13.75
N ILE A 354 -16.70 9.76 14.70
CA ILE A 354 -16.27 10.23 16.03
C ILE A 354 -15.43 9.18 16.77
N LYS A 355 -15.73 7.89 16.59
CA LYS A 355 -14.97 6.75 17.15
C LYS A 355 -13.47 6.82 16.78
N ASN A 356 -13.13 7.29 15.59
CA ASN A 356 -11.75 7.32 15.09
C ASN A 356 -11.00 8.61 15.44
N ARG A 357 -11.69 9.60 16.06
CA ARG A 357 -11.03 10.84 16.50
C ARG A 357 -9.99 10.60 17.58
N TRP A 358 -10.14 9.56 18.38
CA TRP A 358 -9.14 9.19 19.39
C TRP A 358 -7.89 8.59 18.74
N GLU A 359 -8.04 7.74 17.73
CA GLU A 359 -6.91 7.24 16.92
C GLU A 359 -6.21 8.37 16.18
N MET A 360 -6.95 9.32 15.64
CA MET A 360 -6.38 10.54 15.04
C MET A 360 -5.57 11.35 16.05
N LYS A 361 -6.07 11.53 17.28
CA LYS A 361 -5.30 12.17 18.36
C LYS A 361 -4.04 11.42 18.69
N ASN A 362 -4.07 10.08 18.70
CA ASN A 362 -2.89 9.25 18.95
C ASN A 362 -1.86 9.39 17.83
N ILE A 363 -2.27 9.38 16.56
CA ILE A 363 -1.36 9.60 15.43
C ILE A 363 -0.75 11.00 15.48
N LEU A 364 -1.53 12.02 15.76
CA LEU A 364 -1.03 13.38 15.94
C LEU A 364 -0.08 13.46 17.14
N LYS A 365 -0.40 12.80 18.25
CA LYS A 365 0.46 12.70 19.43
C LYS A 365 1.74 11.93 19.12
N GLU A 366 1.68 10.79 18.44
CA GLU A 366 2.86 10.03 18.03
C GLU A 366 3.72 10.82 17.03
N SER A 367 3.11 11.50 16.07
CA SER A 367 3.82 12.36 15.11
C SER A 367 4.47 13.54 15.81
N SER A 368 3.76 14.20 16.74
CA SER A 368 4.32 15.30 17.54
C SER A 368 5.35 14.81 18.55
N TYR A 369 5.14 13.65 19.16
CA TYR A 369 6.12 12.98 20.03
C TYR A 369 7.40 12.64 19.25
N SER A 370 7.26 12.07 18.05
CA SER A 370 8.41 11.78 17.18
C SER A 370 9.12 13.04 16.69
N LEU A 371 8.38 14.12 16.47
CA LEU A 371 8.94 15.43 16.09
C LEU A 371 9.71 16.09 17.24
N LEU A 372 9.19 16.01 18.48
CA LEU A 372 9.74 16.71 19.63
C LEU A 372 10.71 15.85 20.46
N ILE A 373 10.31 14.63 20.85
CA ILE A 373 11.05 13.81 21.80
C ILE A 373 12.18 13.03 21.14
N ASN A 374 12.02 12.57 19.90
CA ASN A 374 13.16 11.96 19.20
C ASN A 374 14.27 12.97 18.90
N LYS A 375 13.96 14.27 18.85
CA LYS A 375 14.99 15.32 18.82
C LYS A 375 15.76 15.39 20.12
N LEU A 376 15.16 15.02 21.24
CA LEU A 376 15.75 15.09 22.59
C LEU A 376 16.46 13.78 22.99
N LYS A 377 16.30 12.68 22.25
CA LYS A 377 17.07 11.45 22.53
C LYS A 377 18.56 11.72 22.40
N ILE A 378 19.30 11.41 23.45
CA ILE A 378 20.75 11.49 23.48
C ILE A 378 21.29 10.44 22.51
N ALA A 379 21.98 10.87 21.48
CA ALA A 379 22.71 9.99 20.58
C ALA A 379 24.14 9.79 21.14
N PRO A 380 24.79 8.62 20.92
CA PRO A 380 26.18 8.43 21.32
C PRO A 380 27.10 9.49 20.69
N ASP A 381 28.08 9.95 21.44
CA ASP A 381 28.95 11.06 21.02
C ASP A 381 30.16 10.62 20.18
N LYS A 382 30.31 9.30 19.93
CA LYS A 382 31.57 8.77 19.35
C LYS A 382 31.33 8.01 18.05
N LEU A 383 31.98 8.47 17.00
CA LEU A 383 32.04 7.83 15.68
C LEU A 383 32.57 6.37 15.75
N ASN A 384 33.46 6.09 16.73
CA ASN A 384 34.07 4.77 16.90
C ASN A 384 33.11 3.70 17.43
N GLU A 385 31.96 4.06 17.95
CA GLU A 385 30.92 3.12 18.42
C GLU A 385 30.13 2.48 17.27
N ILE A 386 30.19 3.06 16.07
CA ILE A 386 29.54 2.49 14.89
C ILE A 386 30.46 1.49 14.22
N LYS A 387 30.04 0.22 14.20
CA LYS A 387 30.80 -0.89 13.59
C LYS A 387 30.77 -0.78 12.04
N ASN A 388 31.74 -1.41 11.36
CA ASN A 388 31.70 -1.57 9.92
C ASN A 388 30.44 -2.33 9.51
N ASN A 389 29.90 -2.01 8.32
CA ASN A 389 28.65 -2.50 7.75
C ASN A 389 27.41 -2.20 8.62
N SER A 390 27.47 -1.13 9.43
CA SER A 390 26.36 -0.69 10.29
C SER A 390 26.24 0.82 10.31
N GLY A 391 25.12 1.33 10.81
CA GLY A 391 24.87 2.76 10.90
C GLY A 391 24.14 3.16 12.18
N GLY A 392 24.09 4.45 12.43
CA GLY A 392 23.43 5.02 13.59
C GLY A 392 23.48 6.53 13.58
N ILE A 393 22.87 7.16 14.57
CA ILE A 393 22.89 8.60 14.75
C ILE A 393 23.88 8.92 15.86
N ILE A 394 24.81 9.82 15.62
CA ILE A 394 25.74 10.37 16.60
C ILE A 394 25.45 11.86 16.82
N ASN A 395 25.96 12.40 17.92
CA ASN A 395 25.88 13.83 18.22
C ASN A 395 27.30 14.43 18.17
N ILE A 396 27.49 15.38 17.26
CA ILE A 396 28.78 16.12 17.20
C ILE A 396 28.46 17.58 17.47
N ASN A 397 28.95 18.11 18.53
CA ASN A 397 28.75 19.53 18.95
C ASN A 397 27.27 19.96 18.95
N GLY A 398 26.39 19.10 19.47
CA GLY A 398 24.93 19.38 19.51
C GLY A 398 24.18 19.10 18.21
N THR A 399 24.88 18.74 17.14
CA THR A 399 24.27 18.40 15.84
C THR A 399 24.16 16.88 15.69
N LYS A 400 22.92 16.41 15.43
CA LYS A 400 22.69 14.99 15.12
C LYS A 400 23.09 14.68 13.67
N ILE A 401 23.98 13.72 13.50
CA ILE A 401 24.47 13.27 12.22
C ILE A 401 24.19 11.77 12.08
N GLY A 402 23.55 11.37 10.98
CA GLY A 402 23.37 9.99 10.61
C GLY A 402 24.62 9.47 9.92
N ILE A 403 25.22 8.42 10.47
CA ILE A 403 26.44 7.79 9.97
C ILE A 403 26.14 6.38 9.50
N TYR A 404 26.65 6.01 8.35
CA TYR A 404 26.82 4.64 7.93
C TYR A 404 28.28 4.37 7.59
N LYS A 405 28.83 3.29 8.12
CA LYS A 405 30.16 2.75 7.73
C LYS A 405 29.95 1.53 6.85
N ASP A 406 30.47 1.54 5.64
CA ASP A 406 30.44 0.34 4.81
C ASP A 406 31.39 -0.75 5.32
N ILE A 407 31.43 -1.90 4.65
CA ILE A 407 32.24 -3.04 5.05
C ILE A 407 33.75 -2.71 5.05
N ASN A 408 34.17 -1.75 4.23
CA ASN A 408 35.55 -1.29 4.11
C ASN A 408 35.88 -0.12 5.06
N GLY A 409 34.93 0.32 5.87
CA GLY A 409 35.08 1.43 6.81
C GLY A 409 34.85 2.82 6.19
N LYS A 410 34.46 2.91 4.91
CA LYS A 410 34.11 4.19 4.29
C LYS A 410 32.86 4.77 4.94
N ILE A 411 32.90 6.04 5.29
CA ILE A 411 31.85 6.75 6.02
C ILE A 411 30.95 7.51 5.04
N TYR A 412 29.65 7.37 5.25
CA TYR A 412 28.61 8.18 4.64
C TYR A 412 27.85 8.91 5.74
N ALA A 413 27.74 10.22 5.61
CA ALA A 413 27.12 11.06 6.62
C ALA A 413 25.98 11.89 6.04
N VAL A 414 24.86 11.88 6.73
CA VAL A 414 23.65 12.58 6.30
C VAL A 414 23.01 13.31 7.49
N LYS A 415 22.23 14.35 7.19
CA LYS A 415 21.32 14.94 8.17
C LYS A 415 20.14 13.98 8.39
N PRO A 416 19.99 13.35 9.57
CA PRO A 416 18.99 12.31 9.78
C PRO A 416 17.60 12.90 10.03
N MET A 417 17.19 13.84 9.19
CA MET A 417 15.91 14.56 9.27
C MET A 417 15.13 14.36 8.00
N CYS A 418 13.93 13.78 8.12
CA CYS A 418 13.04 13.51 6.99
C CYS A 418 12.69 14.79 6.23
N THR A 419 12.93 14.80 4.93
CA THR A 419 12.65 15.96 4.06
C THR A 419 11.16 16.19 3.80
N HIS A 420 10.26 15.30 4.31
CA HIS A 420 8.82 15.49 4.27
C HIS A 420 8.34 16.52 5.30
N LEU A 421 8.44 16.24 6.59
CA LEU A 421 7.98 17.09 7.70
C LEU A 421 9.00 17.21 8.85
N GLY A 422 10.26 16.88 8.64
CA GLY A 422 11.33 17.08 9.61
C GLY A 422 11.36 16.10 10.78
N CYS A 423 10.78 14.90 10.65
CA CYS A 423 10.91 13.85 11.66
C CYS A 423 12.35 13.32 11.72
N LEU A 424 12.85 12.98 12.90
CA LEU A 424 14.13 12.28 13.05
C LEU A 424 13.99 10.87 12.49
N LEU A 425 14.94 10.47 11.65
CA LEU A 425 15.00 9.15 11.02
C LEU A 425 15.57 8.10 11.98
N SER A 426 15.27 6.84 11.71
CA SER A 426 15.88 5.68 12.37
C SER A 426 16.72 4.90 11.36
N TRP A 427 17.87 4.36 11.81
CA TRP A 427 18.69 3.50 10.97
C TRP A 427 18.09 2.10 10.88
N ASN A 428 18.04 1.55 9.68
CA ASN A 428 17.63 0.18 9.38
C ASN A 428 18.87 -0.60 8.90
N ASP A 429 19.38 -1.43 9.76
CA ASP A 429 20.65 -2.10 9.51
C ASP A 429 20.56 -3.19 8.43
N LEU A 430 19.39 -3.78 8.19
CA LEU A 430 19.22 -4.81 7.18
C LEU A 430 19.18 -4.22 5.76
N ASP A 431 18.34 -3.19 5.55
CA ASP A 431 18.20 -2.55 4.25
C ASP A 431 19.29 -1.50 3.97
N LYS A 432 20.11 -1.17 4.98
CA LYS A 432 21.08 -0.08 4.95
C LYS A 432 20.41 1.25 4.56
N THR A 433 19.33 1.60 5.29
CA THR A 433 18.50 2.76 5.00
C THR A 433 18.17 3.58 6.24
N TRP A 434 17.80 4.84 5.99
CA TRP A 434 17.23 5.76 6.95
C TRP A 434 15.71 5.73 6.80
N ASP A 435 14.98 5.26 7.80
CA ASP A 435 13.54 5.08 7.77
C ASP A 435 12.83 6.11 8.65
N CYS A 436 11.78 6.75 8.12
CA CYS A 436 11.00 7.74 8.86
C CYS A 436 9.88 7.07 9.67
N PRO A 437 9.87 7.19 11.01
CA PRO A 437 8.84 6.57 11.85
C PRO A 437 7.48 7.27 11.78
N CYS A 438 7.42 8.50 11.23
CA CYS A 438 6.19 9.30 11.18
C CYS A 438 5.27 8.82 10.05
N HIS A 439 5.77 8.84 8.80
CA HIS A 439 4.94 8.55 7.63
C HIS A 439 5.60 7.56 6.65
N GLY A 440 6.72 6.93 7.03
CA GLY A 440 7.31 5.84 6.26
C GLY A 440 8.24 6.23 5.12
N SER A 441 8.65 7.50 4.98
CA SER A 441 9.69 7.85 4.00
C SER A 441 10.96 7.05 4.26
N LYS A 442 11.65 6.63 3.20
CA LYS A 442 12.86 5.84 3.27
C LYS A 442 13.95 6.43 2.39
N PHE A 443 15.16 6.44 2.90
CA PHE A 443 16.33 6.95 2.19
C PHE A 443 17.44 5.90 2.25
N ASN A 444 18.20 5.79 1.18
CA ASN A 444 19.38 4.94 1.16
C ASN A 444 20.44 5.46 2.16
N TYR A 445 21.46 4.65 2.44
CA TYR A 445 22.56 5.03 3.34
C TYR A 445 23.26 6.34 2.95
N ASP A 446 23.31 6.66 1.66
CA ASP A 446 23.88 7.89 1.11
C ASP A 446 22.90 9.08 1.05
N GLY A 447 21.70 8.93 1.60
CA GLY A 447 20.68 9.97 1.67
C GLY A 447 19.76 10.05 0.46
N LYS A 448 19.91 9.21 -0.57
CA LYS A 448 19.01 9.18 -1.74
C LYS A 448 17.63 8.72 -1.34
N ASN A 449 16.59 9.46 -1.74
CA ASN A 449 15.21 9.10 -1.47
C ASN A 449 14.79 7.84 -2.23
N LEU A 450 14.24 6.87 -1.51
CA LEU A 450 13.76 5.60 -2.03
C LEU A 450 12.23 5.48 -2.02
N TYR A 451 11.57 6.03 -0.99
CA TYR A 451 10.12 5.91 -0.78
C TYR A 451 9.50 7.18 -0.26
N ASP A 452 8.27 7.41 -0.73
CA ASP A 452 7.40 8.51 -0.34
C ASP A 452 7.02 8.45 1.17
N PRO A 453 6.50 9.53 1.76
CA PRO A 453 6.08 10.81 1.14
C PRO A 453 7.18 11.83 0.89
N ALA A 454 8.39 11.67 1.39
CA ALA A 454 9.50 12.53 1.03
C ALA A 454 9.87 12.32 -0.46
N PHE A 455 10.21 13.42 -1.14
CA PHE A 455 10.62 13.39 -2.55
C PHE A 455 12.01 14.03 -2.77
N LYS A 456 12.55 14.72 -1.77
CA LYS A 456 13.91 15.26 -1.79
C LYS A 456 14.87 14.31 -1.08
N ASN A 457 16.12 14.26 -1.53
CA ASN A 457 17.19 13.54 -0.83
C ASN A 457 17.51 14.21 0.51
N LEU A 458 18.17 13.45 1.40
CA LEU A 458 18.75 14.03 2.62
C LEU A 458 19.93 14.93 2.29
N GLU A 459 20.17 15.89 3.16
CA GLU A 459 21.36 16.72 3.13
C GLU A 459 22.58 15.86 3.53
N ILE A 460 23.64 15.93 2.74
CA ILE A 460 24.89 15.19 2.96
C ILE A 460 25.81 16.06 3.83
N PHE A 461 26.41 15.45 4.86
CA PHE A 461 27.46 16.05 5.64
C PHE A 461 28.83 15.60 5.14
N ASN A 462 29.74 16.52 4.87
CA ASN A 462 31.15 16.22 4.68
C ASN A 462 31.81 16.17 6.04
N ILE A 463 32.08 14.96 6.52
CA ILE A 463 32.92 14.76 7.70
C ILE A 463 34.34 14.79 7.18
N ASN A 464 34.98 15.95 7.25
CA ASN A 464 36.43 16.02 7.08
C ASN A 464 37.05 15.20 8.21
N SER A 465 37.79 14.16 7.83
CA SER A 465 38.54 13.24 8.67
C SER A 465 39.56 14.02 9.54
#